data_23993604925979ac6c8e6e128d798521
#
_entry.id   23993604925979ac6c8e6e128d798521
#
_cell.length_a   1.000
_cell.length_b   1.000
_cell.length_c   1.000
_cell.angle_alpha   90.00
_cell.angle_beta   90.00
_cell.angle_gamma   90.00
#
_symmetry.space_group_name_H-M   'P 1'
#
loop_
_entity.id
_entity.type
_entity.pdbx_description
1 polymer ?
#
loop_
_entity_poly.entity_id
_entity_poly.type
_entity_poly.pdbx_seq_one_letter_code
_entity_poly.pdbx_strand_id
1 'polypeptide(L)'
;MGNDSIIAFKTREQLRKYMGIFSPQFSNSRWKMEFLGQMLFGIQASRDTLMSEIARSLQEDILAKKTQERLERHLATEGMESKVHGSILCDAAPGIHDDTLIIVDPTDVQKEYAEKMPYLAKVWDGSKGRVGDNLGYTLCMAIACENGCRKIVPLMLRLWSSVHPEFVSENDEVEQVIGQIASTTNGRGIFVYDRGGDGDNLFKFYIDHGYDFIVRLVGDRNLLNWGGKSRDSQVLARSLAEDCTMRYEDSVMFKSHNKIHNVRVKYGSMPVRLPIRPDADLHLVVVKWPGGERPMMLLTTLNAVRTRKALWEVVQGYITRWRVEDTIRFIKQSYRLEHMRLLDFQRLKNMAALVVAVAYFAAAWLGKKVKLDALARHVAKVSRKMFEVPEFFYYAIADGLRWLFVRHGKWRGWKCPREECGDLQMEFELLTG
;
A
#
# COMPACT_ATOMS: atom_id res chain seq x y z
N MET A 1 20.13 -4.15 -32.63
CA MET A 1 19.98 -4.08 -31.15
C MET A 1 19.21 -5.33 -30.71
N GLY A 2 19.67 -6.05 -29.67
CA GLY A 2 18.91 -7.20 -29.16
C GLY A 2 17.57 -6.78 -28.59
N ASN A 3 16.59 -7.67 -28.60
CA ASN A 3 15.21 -7.42 -28.11
C ASN A 3 15.19 -6.80 -26.68
N ASP A 4 16.12 -7.20 -25.81
CA ASP A 4 16.24 -6.73 -24.43
C ASP A 4 16.65 -5.24 -24.33
N SER A 5 17.47 -4.73 -25.28
CA SER A 5 17.87 -3.32 -25.31
C SER A 5 16.68 -2.40 -25.67
N ILE A 6 15.81 -2.87 -26.56
CA ILE A 6 14.58 -2.15 -26.94
C ILE A 6 13.62 -2.10 -25.75
N ILE A 7 13.47 -3.21 -25.03
CA ILE A 7 12.59 -3.28 -23.86
C ILE A 7 13.12 -2.39 -22.74
N ALA A 8 14.43 -2.40 -22.49
CA ALA A 8 15.06 -1.52 -21.50
C ALA A 8 14.87 -0.03 -21.85
N PHE A 9 14.99 0.32 -23.14
CA PHE A 9 14.71 1.68 -23.59
C PHE A 9 13.24 2.06 -23.36
N LYS A 10 12.29 1.23 -23.81
CA LYS A 10 10.84 1.48 -23.60
C LYS A 10 10.48 1.58 -22.12
N THR A 11 11.06 0.77 -21.27
CA THR A 11 10.80 0.80 -19.82
C THR A 11 11.31 2.10 -19.18
N ARG A 12 12.49 2.60 -19.59
CA ARG A 12 13.00 3.90 -19.14
C ARG A 12 12.15 5.06 -19.62
N GLU A 13 11.65 5.02 -20.84
CA GLU A 13 10.70 6.00 -21.35
C GLU A 13 9.39 6.00 -20.53
N GLN A 14 8.92 4.83 -20.13
CA GLN A 14 7.76 4.77 -19.24
C GLN A 14 8.07 5.36 -17.86
N LEU A 15 9.27 5.15 -17.30
CA LEU A 15 9.68 5.79 -16.06
C LEU A 15 9.70 7.32 -16.21
N ARG A 16 10.19 7.85 -17.33
CA ARG A 16 10.15 9.29 -17.61
C ARG A 16 8.74 9.85 -17.72
N LYS A 17 7.84 9.13 -18.40
CA LYS A 17 6.42 9.51 -18.47
C LYS A 17 5.76 9.48 -17.09
N TYR A 18 6.07 8.46 -16.31
CA TYR A 18 5.62 8.36 -14.92
C TYR A 18 6.09 9.54 -14.08
N MET A 19 7.32 9.99 -14.28
CA MET A 19 7.83 11.19 -13.62
C MET A 19 6.94 12.42 -13.81
N GLY A 20 6.18 12.49 -14.90
CA GLY A 20 5.26 13.58 -15.19
C GLY A 20 4.20 13.81 -14.12
N ILE A 21 3.79 12.78 -13.37
CA ILE A 21 2.80 12.93 -12.29
C ILE A 21 3.30 13.82 -11.13
N PHE A 22 4.60 13.87 -10.92
CA PHE A 22 5.23 14.67 -9.85
C PHE A 22 5.42 16.14 -10.22
N SER A 23 5.41 16.45 -11.52
CA SER A 23 5.71 17.77 -12.03
C SER A 23 4.88 18.90 -11.40
N PRO A 24 3.54 18.77 -11.22
CA PRO A 24 2.72 19.80 -10.60
C PRO A 24 3.13 20.10 -9.15
N GLN A 25 3.40 19.08 -8.36
CA GLN A 25 3.75 19.20 -6.94
C GLN A 25 5.15 19.75 -6.70
N PHE A 26 6.06 19.55 -7.66
CA PHE A 26 7.45 20.02 -7.56
C PHE A 26 7.72 21.29 -8.36
N SER A 27 6.64 22.02 -8.76
CA SER A 27 6.69 23.32 -9.42
C SER A 27 7.60 23.33 -10.67
N ASN A 28 7.61 22.23 -11.42
CA ASN A 28 8.44 22.02 -12.61
C ASN A 28 9.95 22.28 -12.37
N SER A 29 10.42 22.24 -11.13
CA SER A 29 11.83 22.45 -10.80
C SER A 29 12.70 21.35 -11.39
N ARG A 30 13.52 21.70 -12.40
CA ARG A 30 14.37 20.76 -13.14
C ARG A 30 15.26 19.92 -12.21
N TRP A 31 15.89 20.53 -11.23
CA TRP A 31 16.78 19.80 -10.32
C TRP A 31 16.04 18.84 -9.38
N LYS A 32 14.82 19.21 -8.92
CA LYS A 32 13.97 18.32 -8.10
C LYS A 32 13.50 17.13 -8.91
N MET A 33 13.06 17.37 -10.13
CA MET A 33 12.63 16.30 -11.04
C MET A 33 13.77 15.37 -11.43
N GLU A 34 14.98 15.94 -11.66
CA GLU A 34 16.18 15.13 -11.92
C GLU A 34 16.53 14.27 -10.70
N PHE A 35 16.53 14.85 -9.50
CA PHE A 35 16.73 14.10 -8.25
C PHE A 35 15.70 12.97 -8.07
N LEU A 36 14.42 13.26 -8.26
CA LEU A 36 13.36 12.22 -8.18
C LEU A 36 13.64 11.10 -9.18
N GLY A 37 13.95 11.43 -10.42
CA GLY A 37 14.26 10.42 -11.44
C GLY A 37 15.47 9.56 -11.07
N GLN A 38 16.53 10.19 -10.56
CA GLN A 38 17.71 9.48 -10.06
C GLN A 38 17.36 8.52 -8.93
N MET A 39 16.54 8.96 -7.95
CA MET A 39 16.11 8.11 -6.83
C MET A 39 15.23 6.97 -7.30
N LEU A 40 14.19 7.24 -8.10
CA LEU A 40 13.28 6.20 -8.60
C LEU A 40 14.01 5.15 -9.46
N PHE A 41 14.87 5.62 -10.38
CA PHE A 41 15.71 4.72 -11.17
C PHE A 41 16.69 3.94 -10.30
N GLY A 42 17.37 4.64 -9.39
CA GLY A 42 18.40 4.05 -8.53
C GLY A 42 17.84 3.00 -7.57
N ILE A 43 16.72 3.27 -6.90
CA ILE A 43 16.04 2.29 -6.03
C ILE A 43 15.59 1.09 -6.85
N GLN A 44 15.03 1.29 -8.04
CA GLN A 44 14.57 0.19 -8.89
C GLN A 44 15.74 -0.64 -9.45
N ALA A 45 16.85 -0.02 -9.81
CA ALA A 45 18.04 -0.69 -10.36
C ALA A 45 18.83 -1.43 -9.28
N SER A 46 19.04 -0.83 -8.12
CA SER A 46 19.74 -1.46 -7.01
C SER A 46 18.87 -2.48 -6.26
N ARG A 47 17.53 -2.26 -6.23
CA ARG A 47 16.60 -2.93 -5.33
C ARG A 47 17.03 -2.79 -3.86
N ASP A 48 17.48 -1.62 -3.51
CA ASP A 48 17.99 -1.32 -2.17
C ASP A 48 17.67 0.12 -1.78
N THR A 49 17.56 0.38 -0.49
CA THR A 49 17.41 1.70 0.11
C THR A 49 18.73 2.27 0.65
N LEU A 50 19.85 1.53 0.52
CA LEU A 50 21.16 2.06 0.83
C LEU A 50 21.58 3.11 -0.20
N MET A 51 21.88 4.33 0.26
CA MET A 51 22.27 5.43 -0.62
C MET A 51 23.49 5.13 -1.45
N SER A 52 24.45 4.35 -0.93
CA SER A 52 25.63 3.91 -1.66
C SER A 52 25.29 2.98 -2.84
N GLU A 53 24.32 2.08 -2.68
CA GLU A 53 23.88 1.19 -3.75
C GLU A 53 23.07 1.95 -4.81
N ILE A 54 22.22 2.88 -4.38
CA ILE A 54 21.49 3.78 -5.27
C ILE A 54 22.51 4.61 -6.10
N ALA A 55 23.50 5.23 -5.45
CA ALA A 55 24.50 6.03 -6.12
C ALA A 55 25.32 5.23 -7.16
N ARG A 56 25.76 4.02 -6.82
CA ARG A 56 26.46 3.13 -7.75
C ARG A 56 25.62 2.75 -8.97
N SER A 57 24.31 2.52 -8.76
CA SER A 57 23.43 2.12 -9.84
C SER A 57 23.20 3.19 -10.89
N LEU A 58 23.42 4.46 -10.56
CA LEU A 58 23.31 5.58 -11.52
C LEU A 58 24.46 5.61 -12.54
N GLN A 59 25.59 5.02 -12.23
CA GLN A 59 26.78 4.94 -13.11
C GLN A 59 27.21 6.31 -13.65
N GLU A 60 27.24 7.34 -12.78
CA GLU A 60 27.71 8.67 -13.13
C GLU A 60 29.23 8.69 -13.29
N ASP A 61 29.73 9.62 -14.11
CA ASP A 61 31.16 9.76 -14.40
C ASP A 61 31.95 10.52 -13.27
N ILE A 62 31.39 10.53 -12.04
CA ILE A 62 31.99 11.09 -10.83
C ILE A 62 32.08 9.99 -9.75
N LEU A 63 32.86 10.25 -8.70
CA LEU A 63 32.97 9.32 -7.59
C LEU A 63 31.58 9.02 -6.97
N ALA A 64 31.25 7.76 -6.79
CA ALA A 64 29.98 7.33 -6.22
C ALA A 64 29.68 7.98 -4.85
N LYS A 65 30.72 8.28 -4.05
CA LYS A 65 30.57 9.02 -2.79
C LYS A 65 30.03 10.43 -3.01
N LYS A 66 30.45 11.13 -4.06
CA LYS A 66 29.94 12.48 -4.39
C LYS A 66 28.50 12.44 -4.87
N THR A 67 28.14 11.42 -5.65
CA THR A 67 26.74 11.14 -6.01
C THR A 67 25.90 10.89 -4.77
N GLN A 68 26.36 10.04 -3.84
CA GLN A 68 25.68 9.76 -2.59
C GLN A 68 25.45 11.02 -1.75
N GLU A 69 26.50 11.82 -1.49
CA GLU A 69 26.41 13.06 -0.72
C GLU A 69 25.40 14.05 -1.31
N ARG A 70 25.37 14.16 -2.65
CA ARG A 70 24.41 14.99 -3.37
C ARG A 70 22.99 14.49 -3.20
N LEU A 71 22.75 13.19 -3.39
CA LEU A 71 21.43 12.59 -3.24
C LEU A 71 20.92 12.73 -1.79
N GLU A 72 21.76 12.47 -0.80
CA GLU A 72 21.40 12.62 0.62
C GLU A 72 21.01 14.06 0.98
N ARG A 73 21.70 15.05 0.44
CA ARG A 73 21.36 16.46 0.66
C ARG A 73 19.98 16.80 0.08
N HIS A 74 19.66 16.32 -1.12
CA HIS A 74 18.35 16.55 -1.72
C HIS A 74 17.25 15.74 -1.04
N LEU A 75 17.57 14.56 -0.52
CA LEU A 75 16.63 13.72 0.24
C LEU A 75 16.18 14.38 1.56
N ALA A 76 16.91 15.36 2.09
CA ALA A 76 16.54 16.13 3.27
C ALA A 76 15.48 17.23 3.00
N THR A 77 14.99 17.37 1.76
CA THR A 77 14.02 18.42 1.41
C THR A 77 12.71 18.23 2.18
N GLU A 78 12.31 19.25 2.93
CA GLU A 78 11.06 19.25 3.68
C GLU A 78 9.84 19.18 2.76
N GLY A 79 8.78 18.52 3.23
CA GLY A 79 7.52 18.35 2.52
C GLY A 79 7.60 17.49 1.25
N MET A 80 8.72 16.80 0.98
CA MET A 80 8.85 15.89 -0.17
C MET A 80 7.93 14.70 -0.03
N GLU A 81 7.85 14.09 1.15
CA GLU A 81 6.95 12.96 1.44
C GLU A 81 5.52 13.28 1.01
N SER A 82 4.96 14.39 1.51
CA SER A 82 3.58 14.79 1.21
C SER A 82 3.36 15.06 -0.29
N LYS A 83 4.34 15.65 -0.97
CA LYS A 83 4.28 15.92 -2.42
C LYS A 83 4.31 14.63 -3.24
N VAL A 84 5.14 13.67 -2.85
CA VAL A 84 5.22 12.36 -3.52
C VAL A 84 3.92 11.61 -3.33
N HIS A 85 3.41 11.50 -2.09
CA HIS A 85 2.13 10.85 -1.81
C HIS A 85 0.98 11.56 -2.54
N GLY A 86 0.89 12.89 -2.46
CA GLY A 86 -0.15 13.65 -3.17
C GLY A 86 -0.13 13.43 -4.68
N SER A 87 1.06 13.34 -5.29
CA SER A 87 1.18 13.03 -6.74
C SER A 87 0.66 11.63 -7.08
N ILE A 88 0.99 10.62 -6.28
CA ILE A 88 0.50 9.25 -6.46
C ILE A 88 -1.02 9.22 -6.29
N LEU A 89 -1.54 9.84 -5.25
CA LEU A 89 -2.97 9.87 -4.96
C LEU A 89 -3.76 10.57 -6.08
N CYS A 90 -3.29 11.72 -6.57
CA CYS A 90 -3.92 12.41 -7.71
C CYS A 90 -3.96 11.55 -8.98
N ASP A 91 -2.89 10.78 -9.25
CA ASP A 91 -2.85 9.87 -10.41
C ASP A 91 -3.73 8.62 -10.21
N ALA A 92 -3.88 8.15 -8.98
CA ALA A 92 -4.70 6.99 -8.63
C ALA A 92 -6.19 7.31 -8.51
N ALA A 93 -6.54 8.49 -8.02
CA ALA A 93 -7.92 8.88 -7.65
C ALA A 93 -8.98 8.67 -8.75
N PRO A 94 -8.71 8.89 -10.05
CA PRO A 94 -9.69 8.59 -11.10
C PRO A 94 -10.10 7.12 -11.19
N GLY A 95 -9.24 6.20 -10.71
CA GLY A 95 -9.52 4.76 -10.68
C GLY A 95 -10.07 4.25 -9.35
N ILE A 96 -10.33 5.14 -8.38
CA ILE A 96 -10.94 4.78 -7.10
C ILE A 96 -12.43 5.15 -7.15
N HIS A 97 -13.28 4.12 -7.02
CA HIS A 97 -14.73 4.19 -7.01
C HIS A 97 -15.28 3.91 -5.61
N ASP A 98 -16.58 4.05 -5.41
CA ASP A 98 -17.21 3.85 -4.09
C ASP A 98 -17.06 2.43 -3.54
N ASP A 99 -16.93 1.44 -4.42
CA ASP A 99 -16.73 0.02 -4.08
C ASP A 99 -15.25 -0.43 -4.02
N THR A 100 -14.31 0.49 -4.29
CA THR A 100 -12.88 0.20 -4.21
C THR A 100 -12.45 0.04 -2.75
N LEU A 101 -11.78 -1.06 -2.43
CA LEU A 101 -11.22 -1.27 -1.09
C LEU A 101 -9.94 -0.44 -0.93
N ILE A 102 -9.87 0.33 0.14
CA ILE A 102 -8.68 1.06 0.58
C ILE A 102 -8.19 0.39 1.85
N ILE A 103 -7.18 -0.46 1.73
CA ILE A 103 -6.68 -1.26 2.84
C ILE A 103 -5.54 -0.50 3.49
N VAL A 104 -5.65 -0.31 4.81
CA VAL A 104 -4.66 0.39 5.62
C VAL A 104 -4.10 -0.60 6.64
N ASP A 105 -2.77 -0.68 6.75
CA ASP A 105 -2.10 -1.65 7.62
C ASP A 105 -0.78 -1.10 8.16
N PRO A 106 -0.69 -0.79 9.46
CA PRO A 106 0.58 -0.47 10.11
C PRO A 106 1.48 -1.69 10.18
N THR A 107 2.77 -1.47 10.00
CA THR A 107 3.81 -2.49 10.10
C THR A 107 5.08 -1.88 10.68
N ASP A 108 6.02 -2.70 11.11
CA ASP A 108 7.31 -2.26 11.64
C ASP A 108 8.43 -2.36 10.59
N VAL A 109 9.46 -1.54 10.76
CA VAL A 109 10.78 -1.71 10.14
C VAL A 109 11.81 -1.77 11.25
N GLN A 110 12.33 -2.97 11.50
CA GLN A 110 13.30 -3.21 12.56
C GLN A 110 14.69 -2.75 12.14
N LYS A 111 15.43 -2.20 13.10
CA LYS A 111 16.79 -1.70 12.95
C LYS A 111 17.70 -2.33 14.00
N GLU A 112 17.84 -3.65 13.92
CA GLU A 112 18.47 -4.50 14.94
C GLU A 112 19.85 -4.02 15.39
N TYR A 113 20.64 -3.44 14.48
CA TYR A 113 22.00 -3.01 14.77
C TYR A 113 22.20 -1.49 14.72
N ALA A 114 21.11 -0.71 14.71
CA ALA A 114 21.21 0.74 14.61
C ALA A 114 21.25 1.37 16.00
N GLU A 115 22.28 2.16 16.27
CA GLU A 115 22.45 2.90 17.53
C GLU A 115 22.30 4.42 17.35
N LYS A 116 22.61 4.93 16.15
CA LYS A 116 22.74 6.37 15.88
C LYS A 116 21.64 6.95 15.01
N MET A 117 20.67 6.14 14.59
CA MET A 117 19.56 6.64 13.81
C MET A 117 18.61 7.47 14.70
N PRO A 118 18.03 8.58 14.19
CA PRO A 118 17.19 9.46 15.00
C PRO A 118 15.86 8.78 15.39
N TYR A 119 15.41 9.04 16.60
CA TYR A 119 14.10 8.62 17.09
C TYR A 119 13.81 7.12 16.93
N LEU A 120 14.79 6.26 17.20
CA LEU A 120 14.57 4.81 17.26
C LEU A 120 13.63 4.48 18.42
N ALA A 121 12.52 3.82 18.14
CA ALA A 121 11.52 3.40 19.12
C ALA A 121 11.45 1.87 19.20
N LYS A 122 10.97 1.34 20.31
CA LYS A 122 10.58 -0.07 20.38
C LYS A 122 9.38 -0.32 19.49
N VAL A 123 9.48 -1.30 18.60
CA VAL A 123 8.44 -1.64 17.62
C VAL A 123 7.78 -2.96 17.95
N TRP A 124 6.59 -3.17 17.41
CA TRP A 124 5.83 -4.40 17.56
C TRP A 124 6.56 -5.56 16.87
N ASP A 125 6.76 -6.65 17.60
CA ASP A 125 7.29 -7.89 17.03
C ASP A 125 6.14 -8.83 16.69
N GLY A 126 5.74 -8.85 15.41
CA GLY A 126 4.66 -9.68 14.92
C GLY A 126 4.86 -11.18 15.16
N SER A 127 6.13 -11.65 15.27
CA SER A 127 6.44 -13.05 15.56
C SER A 127 6.18 -13.42 17.02
N LYS A 128 6.32 -12.46 17.95
CA LYS A 128 6.10 -12.64 19.39
C LYS A 128 4.75 -12.13 19.88
N GLY A 129 4.00 -11.40 19.03
CA GLY A 129 2.71 -10.82 19.37
C GLY A 129 2.75 -9.78 20.49
N ARG A 130 3.89 -9.10 20.67
CA ARG A 130 4.10 -8.05 21.69
C ARG A 130 5.14 -7.03 21.22
N VAL A 131 5.22 -5.91 21.89
CA VAL A 131 6.32 -4.96 21.68
C VAL A 131 7.63 -5.68 21.95
N GLY A 132 8.51 -5.72 20.95
CA GLY A 132 9.81 -6.38 21.01
C GLY A 132 10.86 -5.51 21.71
N ASP A 133 12.07 -6.08 21.89
CA ASP A 133 13.24 -5.33 22.32
C ASP A 133 13.95 -4.63 21.15
N ASN A 134 13.57 -4.99 19.92
CA ASN A 134 14.15 -4.42 18.71
C ASN A 134 13.70 -2.98 18.51
N LEU A 135 14.66 -2.13 18.18
CA LEU A 135 14.42 -0.74 17.84
C LEU A 135 14.08 -0.61 16.34
N GLY A 136 13.28 0.39 16.02
CA GLY A 136 12.89 0.63 14.62
C GLY A 136 11.92 1.79 14.47
N TYR A 137 11.14 1.70 13.40
CA TYR A 137 10.09 2.67 13.03
C TYR A 137 8.82 1.95 12.66
N THR A 138 7.70 2.61 12.83
CA THR A 138 6.42 2.13 12.29
C THR A 138 6.20 2.70 10.90
N LEU A 139 5.69 1.87 10.00
CA LEU A 139 5.24 2.24 8.67
C LEU A 139 3.75 1.96 8.55
N CYS A 140 2.99 2.86 7.95
CA CYS A 140 1.62 2.59 7.54
C CYS A 140 1.56 2.47 6.01
N MET A 141 1.18 1.30 5.52
CA MET A 141 0.93 1.06 4.11
C MET A 141 -0.56 1.25 3.82
N ALA A 142 -0.86 2.02 2.77
CA ALA A 142 -2.20 2.06 2.19
C ALA A 142 -2.15 1.59 0.74
N ILE A 143 -3.06 0.68 0.38
CA ILE A 143 -3.25 0.20 -0.99
C ILE A 143 -4.72 0.30 -1.40
N ALA A 144 -4.97 0.51 -2.69
CA ALA A 144 -6.30 0.31 -3.26
C ALA A 144 -6.34 -0.99 -4.07
N CYS A 145 -7.46 -1.68 -4.02
CA CYS A 145 -7.75 -2.84 -4.87
C CYS A 145 -9.26 -3.03 -5.06
N GLU A 146 -9.64 -3.70 -6.13
CA GLU A 146 -11.01 -4.18 -6.30
C GLU A 146 -11.26 -5.40 -5.42
N ASN A 147 -12.50 -5.55 -4.96
CA ASN A 147 -12.91 -6.67 -4.13
C ASN A 147 -12.65 -8.02 -4.83
N GLY A 148 -11.91 -8.91 -4.17
CA GLY A 148 -11.50 -10.20 -4.73
C GLY A 148 -10.42 -10.13 -5.82
N CYS A 149 -9.97 -8.94 -6.23
CA CYS A 149 -8.96 -8.76 -7.27
C CYS A 149 -7.54 -9.01 -6.76
N ARG A 150 -6.65 -9.43 -7.68
CA ARG A 150 -5.22 -9.60 -7.41
C ARG A 150 -4.39 -8.37 -7.72
N LYS A 151 -4.94 -7.42 -8.48
CA LYS A 151 -4.26 -6.16 -8.79
C LYS A 151 -4.29 -5.25 -7.57
N ILE A 152 -3.16 -4.66 -7.27
CA ILE A 152 -3.00 -3.69 -6.18
C ILE A 152 -2.50 -2.37 -6.73
N VAL A 153 -2.89 -1.30 -6.07
CA VAL A 153 -2.41 0.06 -6.32
C VAL A 153 -1.82 0.59 -5.01
N PRO A 154 -0.48 0.56 -4.82
CA PRO A 154 0.16 1.16 -3.65
C PRO A 154 -0.10 2.66 -3.64
N LEU A 155 -0.73 3.19 -2.59
CA LEU A 155 -1.12 4.59 -2.49
C LEU A 155 -0.15 5.40 -1.64
N MET A 156 0.22 4.87 -0.49
CA MET A 156 0.99 5.59 0.52
C MET A 156 1.83 4.63 1.37
N LEU A 157 2.99 5.12 1.81
CA LEU A 157 3.82 4.48 2.83
C LEU A 157 4.33 5.57 3.77
N ARG A 158 3.63 5.78 4.87
CA ARG A 158 3.95 6.80 5.87
C ARG A 158 4.81 6.20 6.98
N LEU A 159 5.90 6.90 7.33
CA LEU A 159 6.84 6.49 8.39
C LEU A 159 6.70 7.42 9.59
N TRP A 160 6.61 6.83 10.80
CA TRP A 160 6.66 7.57 12.05
C TRP A 160 7.46 6.85 13.13
N SER A 161 7.68 7.55 14.22
CA SER A 161 8.25 6.99 15.45
C SER A 161 7.47 7.46 16.66
N SER A 162 7.17 6.54 17.57
CA SER A 162 6.46 6.84 18.83
C SER A 162 7.26 7.69 19.81
N VAL A 163 8.55 7.89 19.57
CA VAL A 163 9.41 8.76 20.40
C VAL A 163 9.74 10.10 19.71
N HIS A 164 9.15 10.36 18.53
CA HIS A 164 9.29 11.66 17.89
C HIS A 164 8.51 12.74 18.66
N PRO A 165 9.06 13.96 18.85
CA PRO A 165 8.38 15.01 19.63
C PRO A 165 6.99 15.41 19.13
N GLU A 166 6.72 15.28 17.84
CA GLU A 166 5.42 15.60 17.22
C GLU A 166 4.45 14.41 17.16
N PHE A 167 4.87 13.23 17.65
CA PHE A 167 4.00 12.06 17.67
C PHE A 167 2.92 12.22 18.77
N VAL A 168 1.66 12.08 18.38
CA VAL A 168 0.51 12.12 19.29
C VAL A 168 0.05 10.70 19.61
N SER A 169 -0.33 9.95 18.60
CA SER A 169 -0.76 8.55 18.75
C SER A 169 -0.70 7.82 17.39
N GLU A 170 -0.71 6.50 17.44
CA GLU A 170 -0.81 5.69 16.23
C GLU A 170 -2.12 5.95 15.48
N ASN A 171 -3.23 6.13 16.21
CA ASN A 171 -4.52 6.45 15.59
C ASN A 171 -4.47 7.78 14.83
N ASP A 172 -3.82 8.80 15.38
CA ASP A 172 -3.63 10.10 14.73
C ASP A 172 -2.84 9.97 13.41
N GLU A 173 -1.77 9.18 13.42
CA GLU A 173 -1.00 8.91 12.20
C GLU A 173 -1.82 8.15 11.14
N VAL A 174 -2.65 7.20 11.55
CA VAL A 174 -3.56 6.46 10.67
C VAL A 174 -4.68 7.36 10.15
N GLU A 175 -5.28 8.20 11.01
CA GLU A 175 -6.30 9.20 10.60
C GLU A 175 -5.74 10.17 9.57
N GLN A 176 -4.48 10.60 9.69
CA GLN A 176 -3.82 11.42 8.68
C GLN A 176 -3.66 10.70 7.34
N VAL A 177 -3.32 9.39 7.34
CA VAL A 177 -3.26 8.58 6.12
C VAL A 177 -4.63 8.50 5.45
N ILE A 178 -5.66 8.15 6.22
CA ILE A 178 -7.05 8.03 5.73
C ILE A 178 -7.55 9.37 5.20
N GLY A 179 -7.38 10.44 5.98
CA GLY A 179 -7.82 11.79 5.62
C GLY A 179 -7.16 12.31 4.33
N GLN A 180 -5.87 12.06 4.13
CA GLN A 180 -5.17 12.44 2.90
C GLN A 180 -5.68 11.67 1.68
N ILE A 181 -5.96 10.37 1.82
CA ILE A 181 -6.55 9.57 0.75
C ILE A 181 -7.97 10.05 0.46
N ALA A 182 -8.81 10.15 1.49
CA ALA A 182 -10.22 10.55 1.36
C ALA A 182 -10.38 11.95 0.75
N SER A 183 -9.55 12.92 1.15
CA SER A 183 -9.58 14.27 0.56
C SER A 183 -9.28 14.25 -0.93
N THR A 184 -8.37 13.38 -1.40
CA THR A 184 -8.01 13.27 -2.82
C THR A 184 -9.04 12.49 -3.62
N THR A 185 -9.71 11.50 -3.00
CA THR A 185 -10.73 10.67 -3.65
C THR A 185 -12.15 11.23 -3.52
N ASN A 186 -12.32 12.38 -2.88
CA ASN A 186 -13.64 12.95 -2.50
C ASN A 186 -14.47 11.99 -1.63
N GLY A 187 -13.84 11.35 -0.67
CA GLY A 187 -14.45 10.39 0.25
C GLY A 187 -14.79 9.02 -0.36
N ARG A 188 -14.47 8.78 -1.63
CA ARG A 188 -14.74 7.50 -2.29
C ARG A 188 -13.81 6.40 -1.81
N GLY A 189 -14.35 5.18 -1.81
CA GLY A 189 -13.69 3.95 -1.39
C GLY A 189 -14.13 3.47 -0.02
N ILE A 190 -13.90 2.19 0.26
CA ILE A 190 -14.23 1.53 1.52
C ILE A 190 -12.93 1.28 2.27
N PHE A 191 -12.75 1.91 3.42
CA PHE A 191 -11.56 1.72 4.25
C PHE A 191 -11.62 0.38 4.99
N VAL A 192 -10.61 -0.45 4.79
CA VAL A 192 -10.54 -1.78 5.41
C VAL A 192 -9.35 -1.83 6.36
N TYR A 193 -9.62 -2.15 7.62
CA TYR A 193 -8.61 -2.21 8.66
C TYR A 193 -8.78 -3.47 9.53
N ASP A 194 -7.69 -3.93 10.11
CA ASP A 194 -7.71 -5.09 11.00
C ASP A 194 -8.14 -4.71 12.43
N ARG A 195 -7.81 -5.55 13.43
CA ARG A 195 -8.15 -5.31 14.83
C ARG A 195 -7.49 -4.05 15.41
N GLY A 196 -6.41 -3.57 14.83
CA GLY A 196 -5.80 -2.30 15.22
C GLY A 196 -6.72 -1.10 15.01
N GLY A 197 -7.69 -1.23 14.09
CA GLY A 197 -8.71 -0.22 13.83
C GLY A 197 -9.89 -0.21 14.82
N ASP A 198 -9.94 -1.14 15.78
CA ASP A 198 -11.02 -1.22 16.78
C ASP A 198 -10.83 -0.20 17.90
N GLY A 199 -10.91 1.08 17.56
CA GLY A 199 -10.77 2.22 18.46
C GLY A 199 -11.89 3.25 18.32
N ASP A 200 -12.34 3.80 19.46
CA ASP A 200 -13.44 4.78 19.49
C ASP A 200 -13.13 6.02 18.64
N ASN A 201 -11.90 6.55 18.74
CA ASN A 201 -11.49 7.73 17.99
C ASN A 201 -11.57 7.49 16.48
N LEU A 202 -11.06 6.35 16.01
CA LEU A 202 -11.06 6.02 14.59
C LEU A 202 -12.49 5.77 14.06
N PHE A 203 -13.36 5.11 14.81
CA PHE A 203 -14.77 4.96 14.43
C PHE A 203 -15.49 6.31 14.37
N LYS A 204 -15.24 7.17 15.36
CA LYS A 204 -15.77 8.53 15.35
C LYS A 204 -15.29 9.29 14.13
N PHE A 205 -14.00 9.19 13.81
CA PHE A 205 -13.41 9.83 12.64
C PHE A 205 -14.09 9.37 11.34
N TYR A 206 -14.27 8.06 11.12
CA TYR A 206 -14.97 7.56 9.94
C TYR A 206 -16.40 8.08 9.83
N ILE A 207 -17.17 8.01 10.94
CA ILE A 207 -18.58 8.35 10.98
C ILE A 207 -18.76 9.87 10.79
N ASP A 208 -17.96 10.70 11.46
CA ASP A 208 -18.04 12.15 11.39
C ASP A 208 -17.75 12.69 9.98
N HIS A 209 -16.92 11.98 9.21
CA HIS A 209 -16.59 12.36 7.85
C HIS A 209 -17.41 11.63 6.78
N GLY A 210 -18.29 10.70 7.17
CA GLY A 210 -19.10 9.91 6.26
C GLY A 210 -18.31 8.94 5.39
N TYR A 211 -17.19 8.42 5.91
CA TYR A 211 -16.37 7.45 5.20
C TYR A 211 -16.88 6.02 5.43
N ASP A 212 -16.99 5.25 4.36
CA ASP A 212 -17.33 3.84 4.45
C ASP A 212 -16.15 3.00 4.94
N PHE A 213 -16.44 2.04 5.84
CA PHE A 213 -15.41 1.20 6.41
C PHE A 213 -15.85 -0.26 6.63
N ILE A 214 -14.86 -1.14 6.71
CA ILE A 214 -14.95 -2.53 7.20
C ILE A 214 -13.81 -2.72 8.20
N VAL A 215 -14.11 -2.78 9.49
CA VAL A 215 -13.11 -2.94 10.55
C VAL A 215 -13.38 -4.21 11.33
N ARG A 216 -12.34 -5.02 11.57
CA ARG A 216 -12.45 -6.21 12.42
C ARG A 216 -12.43 -5.82 13.88
N LEU A 217 -13.45 -6.28 14.62
CA LEU A 217 -13.57 -6.02 16.06
C LEU A 217 -12.76 -6.98 16.93
N VAL A 218 -12.35 -6.48 18.08
CA VAL A 218 -11.97 -7.25 19.25
C VAL A 218 -13.24 -7.71 19.98
N GLY A 219 -13.26 -8.93 20.54
CA GLY A 219 -14.51 -9.56 21.02
C GLY A 219 -15.15 -8.90 22.25
N ASP A 220 -14.43 -8.08 22.97
CA ASP A 220 -14.86 -7.39 24.21
C ASP A 220 -15.31 -5.95 23.96
N ARG A 221 -15.44 -5.51 22.70
CA ARG A 221 -16.04 -4.21 22.38
C ARG A 221 -17.52 -4.16 22.77
N ASN A 222 -17.92 -3.08 23.45
CA ASN A 222 -19.31 -2.78 23.72
C ASN A 222 -20.01 -2.23 22.46
N LEU A 223 -21.16 -2.82 22.13
CA LEU A 223 -22.06 -2.36 21.09
C LEU A 223 -23.45 -2.13 21.69
N LEU A 224 -24.25 -1.27 21.06
CA LEU A 224 -25.68 -1.14 21.34
C LEU A 224 -26.43 -2.09 20.44
N ASN A 225 -27.25 -2.96 21.06
CA ASN A 225 -28.14 -3.84 20.31
C ASN A 225 -29.29 -3.01 19.73
N TRP A 226 -29.43 -2.99 18.37
CA TRP A 226 -30.46 -2.21 17.71
C TRP A 226 -31.74 -3.03 17.45
N GLY A 227 -31.77 -4.32 17.73
CA GLY A 227 -32.87 -5.22 17.41
C GLY A 227 -33.61 -5.79 18.64
N GLY A 228 -34.90 -6.03 18.49
CA GLY A 228 -35.69 -6.78 19.44
C GLY A 228 -35.99 -6.09 20.78
N LYS A 229 -36.29 -6.91 21.81
CA LYS A 229 -36.69 -6.47 23.16
C LYS A 229 -35.56 -5.79 23.95
N SER A 230 -34.31 -6.00 23.55
CA SER A 230 -33.10 -5.46 24.22
C SER A 230 -32.50 -4.27 23.47
N ARG A 231 -33.32 -3.50 22.78
CA ARG A 231 -32.90 -2.30 22.04
C ARG A 231 -32.16 -1.33 22.99
N ASP A 232 -31.07 -0.74 22.48
CA ASP A 232 -30.20 0.21 23.19
C ASP A 232 -29.47 -0.34 24.42
N SER A 233 -29.56 -1.65 24.70
CA SER A 233 -28.72 -2.27 25.72
C SER A 233 -27.28 -2.40 25.23
N GLN A 234 -26.32 -2.11 26.10
CA GLN A 234 -24.90 -2.38 25.84
C GLN A 234 -24.62 -3.88 25.98
N VAL A 235 -24.05 -4.46 24.93
CA VAL A 235 -23.72 -5.89 24.86
C VAL A 235 -22.34 -6.05 24.24
N LEU A 236 -21.58 -7.03 24.71
CA LEU A 236 -20.28 -7.33 24.11
C LEU A 236 -20.46 -7.89 22.68
N ALA A 237 -19.59 -7.45 21.77
CA ALA A 237 -19.61 -7.89 20.38
C ALA A 237 -19.56 -9.42 20.24
N ARG A 238 -18.79 -10.12 21.10
CA ARG A 238 -18.72 -11.59 21.12
C ARG A 238 -20.07 -12.25 21.45
N SER A 239 -20.83 -11.71 22.42
CA SER A 239 -22.14 -12.24 22.78
C SER A 239 -23.14 -12.03 21.62
N LEU A 240 -23.13 -10.85 20.99
CA LEU A 240 -23.93 -10.62 19.79
C LEU A 240 -23.54 -11.55 18.64
N ALA A 241 -22.26 -11.88 18.50
CA ALA A 241 -21.80 -12.80 17.46
C ALA A 241 -22.20 -14.24 17.71
N GLU A 242 -22.33 -14.67 18.97
CA GLU A 242 -22.87 -15.99 19.35
C GLU A 242 -24.34 -16.12 18.99
N ASP A 243 -25.13 -15.07 19.24
CA ASP A 243 -26.57 -14.99 18.95
C ASP A 243 -26.89 -14.74 17.49
N CYS A 244 -25.90 -14.36 16.67
CA CYS A 244 -26.11 -14.01 15.28
C CYS A 244 -26.53 -15.23 14.44
N THR A 245 -27.66 -15.11 13.73
CA THR A 245 -28.13 -16.14 12.80
C THR A 245 -27.25 -16.20 11.56
N MET A 246 -26.60 -17.33 11.33
CA MET A 246 -25.81 -17.60 10.12
C MET A 246 -26.73 -17.92 8.95
N ARG A 247 -27.03 -16.92 8.11
CA ARG A 247 -28.04 -17.05 7.03
C ARG A 247 -27.48 -17.62 5.74
N TYR A 248 -26.18 -17.45 5.52
CA TYR A 248 -25.54 -17.77 4.24
C TYR A 248 -24.27 -18.56 4.43
N GLU A 249 -23.89 -19.28 3.37
CA GLU A 249 -22.66 -20.05 3.30
C GLU A 249 -22.04 -19.88 1.91
N ASP A 250 -20.74 -19.56 1.86
CA ASP A 250 -19.96 -19.43 0.63
C ASP A 250 -18.55 -20.02 0.82
N SER A 251 -17.88 -20.27 -0.31
CA SER A 251 -16.54 -20.85 -0.31
C SER A 251 -15.46 -19.80 -0.45
N VAL A 252 -14.46 -19.88 0.40
CA VAL A 252 -13.24 -19.06 0.34
C VAL A 252 -12.06 -19.93 -0.04
N MET A 253 -11.34 -19.54 -1.07
CA MET A 253 -10.04 -20.12 -1.40
C MET A 253 -8.92 -19.34 -0.74
N PHE A 254 -8.12 -19.99 0.07
CA PHE A 254 -6.90 -19.42 0.61
C PHE A 254 -5.73 -20.41 0.51
N LYS A 255 -4.52 -19.89 0.46
CA LYS A 255 -3.31 -20.70 0.42
C LYS A 255 -2.67 -20.75 1.80
N SER A 256 -2.40 -21.94 2.28
CA SER A 256 -1.62 -22.18 3.49
C SER A 256 -0.64 -23.32 3.24
N HIS A 257 0.62 -23.15 3.66
CA HIS A 257 1.69 -24.16 3.50
C HIS A 257 1.82 -24.70 2.07
N ASN A 258 1.79 -23.82 1.07
CA ASN A 258 1.84 -24.15 -0.37
C ASN A 258 0.67 -24.97 -0.90
N LYS A 259 -0.42 -25.14 -0.13
CA LYS A 259 -1.66 -25.82 -0.56
C LYS A 259 -2.81 -24.83 -0.67
N ILE A 260 -3.62 -24.98 -1.71
CA ILE A 260 -4.86 -24.24 -1.86
C ILE A 260 -5.94 -24.99 -1.07
N HIS A 261 -6.54 -24.28 -0.13
CA HIS A 261 -7.66 -24.78 0.66
C HIS A 261 -8.93 -24.08 0.19
N ASN A 262 -9.97 -24.86 -0.05
CA ASN A 262 -11.31 -24.36 -0.28
C ASN A 262 -12.12 -24.60 1.00
N VAL A 263 -12.48 -23.53 1.69
CA VAL A 263 -13.14 -23.57 2.99
C VAL A 263 -14.50 -22.92 2.88
N ARG A 264 -15.54 -23.62 3.35
CA ARG A 264 -16.89 -23.06 3.46
C ARG A 264 -17.01 -22.23 4.72
N VAL A 265 -17.39 -20.97 4.59
CA VAL A 265 -17.62 -20.06 5.71
C VAL A 265 -19.10 -19.75 5.82
N LYS A 266 -19.61 -19.77 7.05
CA LYS A 266 -20.99 -19.35 7.34
C LYS A 266 -20.95 -17.91 7.83
N TYR A 267 -21.91 -17.11 7.39
CA TYR A 267 -21.95 -15.72 7.78
C TYR A 267 -23.37 -15.18 7.91
N GLY A 268 -23.50 -14.14 8.72
CA GLY A 268 -24.74 -13.45 8.98
C GLY A 268 -24.46 -12.02 9.43
N SER A 269 -25.51 -11.25 9.67
CA SER A 269 -25.38 -9.88 10.12
C SER A 269 -26.54 -9.47 11.00
N MET A 270 -26.29 -8.45 11.81
CA MET A 270 -27.30 -7.77 12.61
C MET A 270 -27.01 -6.26 12.66
N PRO A 271 -28.06 -5.41 12.77
CA PRO A 271 -27.89 -3.99 12.99
C PRO A 271 -27.39 -3.75 14.43
N VAL A 272 -26.44 -2.84 14.55
CA VAL A 272 -25.85 -2.42 15.83
C VAL A 272 -25.51 -0.93 15.79
N ARG A 273 -25.20 -0.37 16.97
CA ARG A 273 -24.65 1.00 17.08
C ARG A 273 -23.47 1.01 18.05
N LEU A 274 -22.65 2.04 17.95
CA LEU A 274 -21.59 2.29 18.90
C LEU A 274 -22.11 3.18 20.04
N PRO A 275 -21.72 2.93 21.32
CA PRO A 275 -22.09 3.81 22.42
C PRO A 275 -21.65 5.26 22.23
N ILE A 276 -20.51 5.48 21.55
CA ILE A 276 -19.97 6.81 21.26
C ILE A 276 -20.72 7.56 20.14
N ARG A 277 -21.44 6.82 19.28
CA ARG A 277 -22.23 7.34 18.14
C ARG A 277 -23.54 6.54 18.01
N PRO A 278 -24.44 6.73 18.98
CA PRO A 278 -25.74 6.03 19.01
C PRO A 278 -26.68 6.46 17.89
N ASP A 279 -26.36 7.54 17.20
CA ASP A 279 -27.06 8.09 16.05
C ASP A 279 -26.68 7.39 14.73
N ALA A 280 -25.53 6.71 14.67
CA ALA A 280 -25.04 6.07 13.46
C ALA A 280 -25.55 4.63 13.33
N ASP A 281 -26.21 4.32 12.21
CA ASP A 281 -26.65 2.95 11.89
C ASP A 281 -25.49 2.15 11.32
N LEU A 282 -25.07 1.10 12.04
CA LEU A 282 -23.98 0.22 11.69
C LEU A 282 -24.45 -1.23 11.61
N HIS A 283 -23.64 -2.07 11.04
CA HIS A 283 -23.90 -3.50 10.96
C HIS A 283 -22.72 -4.32 11.50
N LEU A 284 -23.02 -5.26 12.38
CA LEU A 284 -22.10 -6.32 12.80
C LEU A 284 -22.24 -7.49 11.83
N VAL A 285 -21.21 -7.76 11.05
CA VAL A 285 -21.12 -8.93 10.18
C VAL A 285 -20.30 -10.00 10.89
N VAL A 286 -20.87 -11.17 11.05
CA VAL A 286 -20.26 -12.30 11.77
C VAL A 286 -19.94 -13.41 10.78
N VAL A 287 -18.69 -13.89 10.82
CA VAL A 287 -18.21 -14.97 9.94
C VAL A 287 -17.66 -16.12 10.79
N LYS A 288 -18.19 -17.32 10.59
CA LYS A 288 -17.74 -18.55 11.26
C LYS A 288 -16.96 -19.43 10.29
N TRP A 289 -15.72 -19.73 10.66
CA TRP A 289 -14.83 -20.62 9.91
C TRP A 289 -14.95 -22.05 10.47
N PRO A 290 -14.89 -23.09 9.61
CA PRO A 290 -14.84 -24.46 10.10
C PRO A 290 -13.62 -24.67 10.99
N GLY A 291 -13.85 -25.23 12.19
CA GLY A 291 -12.78 -25.47 13.17
C GLY A 291 -12.25 -24.23 13.88
N GLY A 292 -12.79 -23.04 13.60
CA GLY A 292 -12.44 -21.82 14.32
C GLY A 292 -13.16 -21.74 15.67
N GLU A 293 -12.40 -21.53 16.76
CA GLU A 293 -12.97 -21.41 18.12
C GLU A 293 -13.84 -20.14 18.28
N ARG A 294 -13.51 -19.08 17.58
CA ARG A 294 -14.18 -17.78 17.69
C ARG A 294 -14.58 -17.24 16.34
N PRO A 295 -15.78 -16.64 16.22
CA PRO A 295 -16.20 -15.98 14.99
C PRO A 295 -15.37 -14.73 14.72
N MET A 296 -15.20 -14.42 13.45
CA MET A 296 -14.70 -13.13 13.01
C MET A 296 -15.86 -12.13 13.01
N MET A 297 -15.64 -10.96 13.59
CA MET A 297 -16.62 -9.89 13.73
C MET A 297 -16.15 -8.68 12.96
N LEU A 298 -16.95 -8.19 12.04
CA LEU A 298 -16.67 -7.04 11.21
C LEU A 298 -17.73 -5.96 11.48
N LEU A 299 -17.29 -4.75 11.80
CA LEU A 299 -18.17 -3.59 11.89
C LEU A 299 -18.09 -2.78 10.60
N THR A 300 -19.24 -2.34 10.08
CA THR A 300 -19.29 -1.61 8.82
C THR A 300 -20.45 -0.61 8.78
N THR A 301 -20.23 0.50 8.04
CA THR A 301 -21.26 1.48 7.64
C THR A 301 -22.08 1.00 6.46
N LEU A 302 -21.59 0.01 5.70
CA LEU A 302 -22.23 -0.40 4.46
C LEU A 302 -23.64 -0.92 4.71
N ASN A 303 -24.62 -0.23 4.15
CA ASN A 303 -26.05 -0.56 4.28
C ASN A 303 -26.47 -1.81 3.47
N ALA A 304 -25.50 -2.50 2.94
CA ALA A 304 -25.60 -3.59 1.99
C ALA A 304 -26.02 -4.93 2.59
N VAL A 305 -26.30 -5.00 3.88
CA VAL A 305 -26.46 -6.23 4.67
C VAL A 305 -27.80 -6.93 4.44
N ARG A 306 -28.66 -6.38 3.58
CA ARG A 306 -29.99 -6.93 3.29
C ARG A 306 -30.01 -8.09 2.28
N THR A 307 -28.96 -8.24 1.47
CA THR A 307 -28.86 -9.27 0.44
C THR A 307 -27.63 -10.15 0.64
N ARG A 308 -27.72 -11.43 0.19
CA ARG A 308 -26.56 -12.33 0.22
C ARG A 308 -25.34 -11.73 -0.47
N LYS A 309 -25.54 -11.15 -1.66
CA LYS A 309 -24.46 -10.57 -2.47
C LYS A 309 -23.74 -9.47 -1.70
N ALA A 310 -24.47 -8.51 -1.20
CA ALA A 310 -23.91 -7.36 -0.52
C ALA A 310 -23.21 -7.75 0.80
N LEU A 311 -23.78 -8.70 1.55
CA LEU A 311 -23.14 -9.22 2.75
C LEU A 311 -21.85 -9.99 2.42
N TRP A 312 -21.86 -10.74 1.31
CA TRP A 312 -20.68 -11.44 0.83
C TRP A 312 -19.57 -10.47 0.41
N GLU A 313 -19.92 -9.33 -0.19
CA GLU A 313 -18.97 -8.28 -0.56
C GLU A 313 -18.21 -7.72 0.66
N VAL A 314 -18.87 -7.55 1.80
CA VAL A 314 -18.21 -7.17 3.06
C VAL A 314 -17.24 -8.25 3.54
N VAL A 315 -17.67 -9.51 3.56
CA VAL A 315 -16.83 -10.66 3.98
C VAL A 315 -15.62 -10.79 3.06
N GLN A 316 -15.84 -10.75 1.75
CA GLN A 316 -14.78 -10.85 0.74
C GLN A 316 -13.84 -9.65 0.80
N GLY A 317 -14.37 -8.44 1.03
CA GLY A 317 -13.61 -7.21 1.20
C GLY A 317 -12.60 -7.34 2.34
N TYR A 318 -13.05 -7.84 3.49
CA TYR A 318 -12.14 -8.07 4.60
C TYR A 318 -11.10 -9.19 4.30
N ILE A 319 -11.50 -10.27 3.65
CA ILE A 319 -10.56 -11.34 3.24
C ILE A 319 -9.52 -10.79 2.26
N THR A 320 -9.92 -9.88 1.37
CA THR A 320 -9.03 -9.22 0.42
C THR A 320 -7.96 -8.37 1.13
N ARG A 321 -8.18 -7.95 2.39
CA ARG A 321 -7.18 -7.23 3.21
C ARG A 321 -5.81 -7.90 3.23
N TRP A 322 -5.73 -9.20 3.17
CA TRP A 322 -4.42 -9.90 3.14
C TRP A 322 -3.52 -9.49 1.96
N ARG A 323 -4.06 -8.81 0.94
CA ARG A 323 -3.26 -8.27 -0.17
C ARG A 323 -2.29 -7.18 0.30
N VAL A 324 -2.63 -6.43 1.35
CA VAL A 324 -1.70 -5.45 1.92
C VAL A 324 -0.47 -6.13 2.53
N GLU A 325 -0.66 -7.26 3.21
CA GLU A 325 0.44 -8.02 3.80
C GLU A 325 1.41 -8.55 2.71
N ASP A 326 0.87 -9.08 1.60
CA ASP A 326 1.68 -9.47 0.44
C ASP A 326 2.41 -8.27 -0.17
N THR A 327 1.76 -7.10 -0.19
CA THR A 327 2.36 -5.85 -0.71
C THR A 327 3.46 -5.34 0.20
N ILE A 328 3.24 -5.33 1.51
CA ILE A 328 4.24 -4.96 2.51
C ILE A 328 5.46 -5.88 2.38
N ARG A 329 5.24 -7.20 2.32
CA ARG A 329 6.30 -8.19 2.13
C ARG A 329 7.06 -7.94 0.82
N PHE A 330 6.34 -7.70 -0.28
CA PHE A 330 6.94 -7.35 -1.56
C PHE A 330 7.86 -6.13 -1.45
N ILE A 331 7.38 -5.04 -0.85
CA ILE A 331 8.14 -3.80 -0.72
C ILE A 331 9.35 -4.00 0.21
N LYS A 332 9.15 -4.61 1.38
CA LYS A 332 10.24 -4.89 2.33
C LYS A 332 11.35 -5.74 1.69
N GLN A 333 10.99 -6.81 0.98
CA GLN A 333 11.96 -7.74 0.39
C GLN A 333 12.55 -7.23 -0.92
N SER A 334 11.73 -6.63 -1.81
CA SER A 334 12.20 -6.19 -3.12
C SER A 334 13.07 -4.95 -3.04
N TYR A 335 12.81 -4.06 -2.09
CA TYR A 335 13.55 -2.79 -1.95
C TYR A 335 14.34 -2.72 -0.65
N ARG A 336 14.42 -3.81 0.11
CA ARG A 336 15.23 -3.95 1.33
C ARG A 336 15.06 -2.79 2.29
N LEU A 337 13.82 -2.48 2.70
CA LEU A 337 13.52 -1.35 3.59
C LEU A 337 14.32 -1.38 4.90
N GLU A 338 14.64 -2.57 5.40
CA GLU A 338 15.45 -2.73 6.61
C GLU A 338 16.91 -2.28 6.43
N HIS A 339 17.40 -2.20 5.19
CA HIS A 339 18.73 -1.66 4.87
C HIS A 339 18.81 -0.14 4.92
N MET A 340 17.68 0.58 4.99
CA MET A 340 17.66 2.03 5.06
C MET A 340 18.48 2.51 6.28
N ARG A 341 19.54 3.27 6.03
CA ARG A 341 20.48 3.79 7.04
C ARG A 341 20.68 5.29 6.79
N LEU A 342 19.83 6.10 7.39
CA LEU A 342 19.83 7.54 7.23
C LEU A 342 19.85 8.18 8.63
N LEU A 343 20.72 9.16 8.83
CA LEU A 343 20.94 9.83 10.12
C LEU A 343 20.09 11.09 10.28
N ASP A 344 19.03 11.21 9.51
CA ASP A 344 18.10 12.32 9.52
C ASP A 344 16.67 11.79 9.35
N PHE A 345 15.74 12.23 10.20
CA PHE A 345 14.38 11.67 10.22
C PHE A 345 13.57 12.08 8.99
N GLN A 346 13.76 13.29 8.49
CA GLN A 346 13.10 13.74 7.25
C GLN A 346 13.54 12.91 6.04
N ARG A 347 14.82 12.55 5.99
CA ARG A 347 15.32 11.64 4.94
C ARG A 347 14.68 10.25 5.01
N LEU A 348 14.43 9.74 6.22
CA LEU A 348 13.74 8.45 6.42
C LEU A 348 12.32 8.51 5.87
N LYS A 349 11.55 9.54 6.21
CA LYS A 349 10.19 9.76 5.69
C LYS A 349 10.18 9.89 4.17
N ASN A 350 11.07 10.70 3.63
CA ASN A 350 11.18 10.90 2.19
C ASN A 350 11.58 9.62 1.44
N MET A 351 12.49 8.81 2.01
CA MET A 351 12.85 7.51 1.41
C MET A 351 11.68 6.55 1.38
N ALA A 352 10.87 6.46 2.46
CA ALA A 352 9.66 5.64 2.48
C ALA A 352 8.68 6.04 1.36
N ALA A 353 8.45 7.34 1.18
CA ALA A 353 7.61 7.86 0.10
C ALA A 353 8.17 7.55 -1.30
N LEU A 354 9.49 7.63 -1.49
CA LEU A 354 10.11 7.25 -2.77
C LEU A 354 10.02 5.75 -3.05
N VAL A 355 10.08 4.92 -2.02
CA VAL A 355 9.91 3.46 -2.17
C VAL A 355 8.48 3.12 -2.61
N VAL A 356 7.45 3.74 -2.04
CA VAL A 356 6.07 3.51 -2.52
C VAL A 356 5.88 4.05 -3.94
N ALA A 357 6.55 5.15 -4.33
CA ALA A 357 6.52 5.64 -5.70
C ALA A 357 7.12 4.62 -6.69
N VAL A 358 8.22 3.96 -6.32
CA VAL A 358 8.80 2.87 -7.13
C VAL A 358 7.86 1.65 -7.18
N ALA A 359 7.24 1.29 -6.06
CA ALA A 359 6.25 0.21 -6.01
C ALA A 359 5.01 0.54 -6.87
N TYR A 360 4.53 1.78 -6.84
CA TYR A 360 3.43 2.25 -7.68
C TYR A 360 3.77 2.15 -9.17
N PHE A 361 4.98 2.55 -9.57
CA PHE A 361 5.45 2.38 -10.95
C PHE A 361 5.39 0.92 -11.39
N ALA A 362 5.91 0.01 -10.58
CA ALA A 362 5.96 -1.42 -10.90
C ALA A 362 4.57 -2.09 -10.89
N ALA A 363 3.72 -1.75 -9.92
CA ALA A 363 2.45 -2.45 -9.69
C ALA A 363 1.25 -1.83 -10.42
N ALA A 364 1.21 -0.50 -10.50
CA ALA A 364 0.07 0.23 -11.04
C ALA A 364 0.35 0.85 -12.41
N TRP A 365 1.41 1.66 -12.53
CA TRP A 365 1.69 2.38 -13.76
C TRP A 365 1.93 1.46 -14.96
N LEU A 366 2.79 0.45 -14.81
CA LEU A 366 3.06 -0.53 -15.88
C LEU A 366 1.84 -1.41 -16.20
N GLY A 367 0.89 -1.55 -15.28
CA GLY A 367 -0.36 -2.29 -15.47
C GLY A 367 -1.51 -1.49 -16.11
N LYS A 368 -1.41 -0.16 -16.20
CA LYS A 368 -2.50 0.72 -16.69
C LYS A 368 -2.80 0.57 -18.19
N LYS A 369 -1.86 0.07 -18.99
CA LYS A 369 -2.03 -0.02 -20.46
C LYS A 369 -1.80 -1.45 -20.94
N VAL A 370 -2.72 -1.96 -21.76
CA VAL A 370 -2.67 -3.33 -22.34
C VAL A 370 -1.35 -3.62 -23.08
N LYS A 371 -0.74 -2.61 -23.72
CA LYS A 371 0.57 -2.74 -24.37
C LYS A 371 1.73 -2.88 -23.38
N LEU A 372 1.58 -2.39 -22.16
CA LEU A 372 2.55 -2.57 -21.07
C LEU A 372 2.43 -3.97 -20.43
N ASP A 373 1.29 -4.64 -20.55
CA ASP A 373 1.12 -6.03 -20.15
C ASP A 373 2.04 -6.98 -20.95
N ALA A 374 2.27 -6.67 -22.24
CA ALA A 374 3.29 -7.38 -23.03
C ALA A 374 4.71 -7.11 -22.53
N LEU A 375 5.02 -5.88 -22.14
CA LEU A 375 6.28 -5.52 -21.51
C LEU A 375 6.43 -6.22 -20.14
N ALA A 376 5.40 -6.16 -19.30
CA ALA A 376 5.36 -6.83 -18.01
C ALA A 376 5.53 -8.36 -18.15
N ARG A 377 4.88 -8.98 -19.13
CA ARG A 377 5.06 -10.41 -19.46
C ARG A 377 6.48 -10.73 -19.92
N HIS A 378 7.12 -9.85 -20.68
CA HIS A 378 8.51 -10.05 -21.10
C HIS A 378 9.48 -9.87 -19.93
N VAL A 379 9.26 -8.87 -19.09
CA VAL A 379 9.98 -8.65 -17.84
C VAL A 379 9.82 -9.88 -16.92
N ALA A 380 8.62 -10.43 -16.80
CA ALA A 380 8.36 -11.65 -16.05
C ALA A 380 9.03 -12.90 -16.67
N LYS A 381 9.13 -12.99 -18.02
CA LYS A 381 9.84 -14.08 -18.68
C LYS A 381 11.35 -14.08 -18.39
N VAL A 382 11.96 -12.93 -18.20
CA VAL A 382 13.36 -12.80 -17.78
C VAL A 382 13.55 -13.39 -16.36
N SER A 383 12.59 -13.18 -15.48
CA SER A 383 12.59 -13.77 -14.13
C SER A 383 12.35 -15.29 -14.15
N ARG A 384 11.58 -15.81 -15.10
CA ARG A 384 11.28 -17.27 -15.23
C ARG A 384 12.48 -18.16 -15.45
N LYS A 385 13.58 -17.65 -15.94
CA LYS A 385 14.79 -18.46 -16.19
C LYS A 385 15.50 -18.91 -14.92
N MET A 386 15.19 -18.32 -13.76
CA MET A 386 15.90 -18.57 -12.51
C MET A 386 15.03 -19.10 -11.37
N PHE A 387 13.72 -18.84 -11.36
CA PHE A 387 12.79 -19.29 -10.32
C PHE A 387 11.40 -19.48 -10.90
N GLU A 388 10.59 -20.39 -10.33
CA GLU A 388 9.15 -20.44 -10.58
C GLU A 388 8.54 -19.07 -10.32
N VAL A 389 7.63 -18.62 -11.20
CA VAL A 389 6.99 -17.30 -11.06
C VAL A 389 6.30 -17.25 -9.71
N PRO A 390 6.69 -16.32 -8.80
CA PRO A 390 6.02 -16.15 -7.54
C PRO A 390 4.53 -15.89 -7.79
N GLU A 391 3.65 -16.39 -6.95
CA GLU A 391 2.20 -16.09 -7.05
C GLU A 391 1.93 -14.58 -7.06
N PHE A 392 2.75 -13.82 -6.37
CA PHE A 392 2.72 -12.37 -6.36
C PHE A 392 3.57 -11.83 -7.51
N PHE A 393 2.92 -11.58 -8.64
CA PHE A 393 3.52 -11.21 -9.92
C PHE A 393 4.50 -10.01 -9.85
N TYR A 394 4.31 -9.11 -8.88
CA TYR A 394 5.12 -7.91 -8.74
C TYR A 394 6.60 -8.17 -8.37
N TYR A 395 6.89 -9.29 -7.73
CA TYR A 395 8.30 -9.70 -7.53
C TYR A 395 8.99 -9.94 -8.89
N ALA A 396 8.32 -10.63 -9.79
CA ALA A 396 8.86 -10.88 -11.12
C ALA A 396 9.05 -9.59 -11.93
N ILE A 397 8.13 -8.62 -11.78
CA ILE A 397 8.28 -7.30 -12.40
C ILE A 397 9.49 -6.57 -11.82
N ALA A 398 9.64 -6.50 -10.51
CA ALA A 398 10.75 -5.82 -9.86
C ALA A 398 12.11 -6.43 -10.25
N ASP A 399 12.20 -7.77 -10.33
CA ASP A 399 13.41 -8.47 -10.77
C ASP A 399 13.74 -8.18 -12.24
N GLY A 400 12.75 -8.23 -13.10
CA GLY A 400 12.93 -7.94 -14.52
C GLY A 400 13.33 -6.48 -14.77
N LEU A 401 12.74 -5.54 -14.06
CA LEU A 401 13.10 -4.11 -14.12
C LEU A 401 14.54 -3.89 -13.67
N ARG A 402 14.95 -4.51 -12.56
CA ARG A 402 16.35 -4.47 -12.10
C ARG A 402 17.30 -4.96 -13.19
N TRP A 403 17.04 -6.14 -13.73
CA TRP A 403 17.88 -6.74 -14.76
C TRP A 403 18.02 -5.82 -16.00
N LEU A 404 16.91 -5.24 -16.46
CA LEU A 404 16.90 -4.32 -17.58
C LEU A 404 17.69 -3.03 -17.30
N PHE A 405 17.53 -2.46 -16.11
CA PHE A 405 18.18 -1.19 -15.76
C PHE A 405 19.68 -1.36 -15.50
N VAL A 406 20.09 -2.42 -14.83
CA VAL A 406 21.52 -2.71 -14.57
C VAL A 406 22.26 -3.02 -15.86
N ARG A 407 21.68 -3.84 -16.74
CA ARG A 407 22.37 -4.33 -17.94
C ARG A 407 22.38 -3.34 -19.11
N HIS A 408 21.37 -2.51 -19.21
CA HIS A 408 21.15 -1.67 -20.37
C HIS A 408 21.12 -0.18 -20.08
N GLY A 409 21.46 0.28 -18.86
CA GLY A 409 21.29 1.64 -18.65
C GLY A 409 21.90 2.44 -17.58
N LYS A 410 22.50 3.55 -17.98
CA LYS A 410 22.68 4.75 -17.17
C LYS A 410 21.36 5.52 -17.11
N TRP A 411 21.08 6.21 -16.02
CA TRP A 411 20.09 7.27 -16.00
C TRP A 411 20.51 8.37 -16.99
N ARG A 412 19.63 8.75 -17.91
CA ARG A 412 19.95 9.73 -18.99
C ARG A 412 19.31 11.10 -18.75
N GLY A 413 18.91 11.40 -17.53
CA GLY A 413 18.26 12.66 -17.17
C GLY A 413 16.75 12.67 -17.47
N TRP A 414 16.07 13.62 -16.84
CA TRP A 414 14.67 13.90 -17.08
C TRP A 414 14.51 14.99 -18.13
N LYS A 415 13.65 14.73 -19.14
CA LYS A 415 13.25 15.73 -20.16
C LYS A 415 11.81 16.15 -19.90
N CYS A 416 11.52 17.43 -20.03
CA CYS A 416 10.16 17.94 -19.89
C CYS A 416 9.25 17.34 -20.99
N PRO A 417 8.09 16.79 -20.65
CA PRO A 417 7.19 16.16 -21.63
C PRO A 417 6.68 17.12 -22.72
N ARG A 418 6.79 18.43 -22.53
CA ARG A 418 6.35 19.43 -23.53
C ARG A 418 7.15 19.45 -24.83
N GLU A 419 8.36 18.88 -24.81
CA GLU A 419 9.24 18.84 -26.00
C GLU A 419 9.00 17.63 -26.92
N GLU A 420 8.20 16.64 -26.48
CA GLU A 420 7.99 15.38 -27.22
C GLU A 420 6.56 15.18 -27.78
N CYS A 421 5.68 16.18 -27.72
CA CYS A 421 4.30 16.04 -28.20
C CYS A 421 4.15 15.93 -29.75
N GLY A 422 5.22 16.10 -30.52
CA GLY A 422 5.18 16.06 -32.00
C GLY A 422 5.40 14.68 -32.63
N ASP A 423 6.18 13.81 -31.97
CA ASP A 423 6.69 12.60 -32.67
C ASP A 423 5.95 11.29 -32.35
N LEU A 424 5.00 11.30 -31.41
CA LEU A 424 4.36 10.07 -30.93
C LEU A 424 3.25 9.54 -31.86
N GLN A 425 2.78 10.32 -32.81
CA GLN A 425 1.72 9.90 -33.75
C GLN A 425 2.26 9.04 -34.91
N MET A 426 3.51 9.22 -35.32
CA MET A 426 4.11 8.48 -36.46
C MET A 426 4.63 7.08 -36.11
N GLU A 427 5.00 6.80 -34.85
CA GLU A 427 5.48 5.43 -34.47
C GLU A 427 4.35 4.39 -34.29
N PHE A 428 3.10 4.83 -34.28
CA PHE A 428 1.95 3.94 -34.07
C PHE A 428 1.57 3.17 -35.33
N GLU A 429 1.86 3.68 -36.53
CA GLU A 429 1.53 3.05 -37.80
C GLU A 429 2.51 1.96 -38.24
N LEU A 430 3.74 1.98 -37.74
CA LEU A 430 4.79 0.99 -38.08
C LEU A 430 4.71 -0.35 -37.32
N LEU A 431 3.81 -0.50 -36.32
CA LEU A 431 3.66 -1.72 -35.51
C LEU A 431 2.36 -2.50 -35.81
N THR A 432 1.55 -2.03 -36.76
CA THR A 432 0.30 -2.69 -37.19
C THR A 432 0.37 -3.24 -38.62
N GLY A 433 1.53 -3.24 -39.26
CA GLY A 433 1.79 -3.91 -40.54
C GLY A 433 2.30 -5.33 -40.34
#